data_f629000f5f92954cc9034e41c474c431
#
_entry.id   f629000f5f92954cc9034e41c474c431
#
_cell.length_a   1.000
_cell.length_b   1.000
_cell.length_c   1.000
_cell.angle_alpha   90.00
_cell.angle_beta   90.00
_cell.angle_gamma   90.00
#
_symmetry.space_group_name_H-M   'P 1'
#
loop_
_entity.id
_entity.type
_entity.pdbx_description
1 polymer ?
#
loop_
_entity_poly.entity_id
_entity_poly.type
_entity_poly.pdbx_seq_one_letter_code
_entity_poly.pdbx_strand_id
1 'polypeptide(L)'
;MNVDLVADREALAALCARIAVAPRIGLDTEFHTEKHFTPKLMVVQVAFDDAVAIVDPLALPDLRPLADVLSGATIVGHALSSDLRILDDAFGELPKAAYDTQVAAAFCGYGMSISLLDLVRELAGVTLRKSQTVSDWSTRPFTPRQLDYLVDDVRYLFHIADRLEEQLAARGRSTWAADEMRSLVDPRTYRTDSRRLYLRVAGNARMNRRELGVLNELAILREAVARERNIPLKYVLPDDVLAGLVSLRPTSVEELAQLRRLDAGMRKHIGQRIVDAVAAGEALPEDELPPRAPRPLGAQRDAVVATLALLINAVAAASDLPAALLLSRGEIERIARDAPQSPAELATLLNLTPWRRDLVVGPLWELLTGERVLRIAGYREGAPRTTWDSPAATQVAE
;
A
#
# COMPACT_ATOMS: atom_id res chain seq x y z
N MET A 1 30.05 -8.77 12.00
CA MET A 1 28.79 -9.37 11.51
C MET A 1 29.15 -10.41 10.47
N ASN A 2 28.64 -11.62 10.57
CA ASN A 2 28.84 -12.71 9.60
C ASN A 2 27.86 -12.53 8.43
N VAL A 3 28.33 -12.70 7.20
CA VAL A 3 27.49 -12.57 6.00
C VAL A 3 27.53 -13.89 5.23
N ASP A 4 26.38 -14.56 5.14
CA ASP A 4 26.24 -15.85 4.48
C ASP A 4 25.55 -15.66 3.12
N LEU A 5 26.15 -16.15 2.02
CA LEU A 5 25.49 -16.24 0.73
C LEU A 5 24.82 -17.59 0.60
N VAL A 6 23.48 -17.59 0.45
CA VAL A 6 22.63 -18.81 0.39
C VAL A 6 22.16 -19.04 -1.04
N ALA A 7 22.85 -19.93 -1.74
CA ALA A 7 22.61 -20.22 -3.16
C ALA A 7 22.39 -21.71 -3.45
N ASP A 8 22.30 -22.56 -2.43
CA ASP A 8 22.00 -23.98 -2.56
C ASP A 8 21.08 -24.48 -1.45
N ARG A 9 20.57 -25.69 -1.59
CA ARG A 9 19.59 -26.28 -0.66
C ARG A 9 20.14 -26.53 0.74
N GLU A 10 21.40 -26.89 0.87
CA GLU A 10 22.01 -27.18 2.16
C GLU A 10 22.17 -25.89 2.97
N ALA A 11 22.69 -24.84 2.33
CA ALA A 11 22.79 -23.51 2.93
C ALA A 11 21.40 -22.95 3.31
N LEU A 12 20.38 -23.15 2.45
CA LEU A 12 19.00 -22.74 2.75
C LEU A 12 18.44 -23.49 3.97
N ALA A 13 18.61 -24.80 4.04
CA ALA A 13 18.16 -25.58 5.18
C ALA A 13 18.86 -25.17 6.49
N ALA A 14 20.17 -24.92 6.44
CA ALA A 14 20.93 -24.41 7.57
C ALA A 14 20.45 -23.03 8.03
N LEU A 15 20.18 -22.12 7.08
CA LEU A 15 19.59 -20.82 7.39
C LEU A 15 18.23 -20.98 8.05
N CYS A 16 17.32 -21.75 7.47
CA CYS A 16 15.97 -21.97 8.00
C CYS A 16 16.01 -22.51 9.43
N ALA A 17 16.89 -23.47 9.74
CA ALA A 17 17.04 -24.00 11.09
C ALA A 17 17.50 -22.95 12.10
N ARG A 18 18.35 -22.01 11.68
CA ARG A 18 18.84 -20.90 12.56
C ARG A 18 17.76 -19.86 12.79
N ILE A 19 17.05 -19.43 11.74
CA ILE A 19 16.05 -18.36 11.86
C ILE A 19 14.72 -18.84 12.47
N ALA A 20 14.42 -20.14 12.43
CA ALA A 20 13.21 -20.71 13.05
C ALA A 20 13.14 -20.50 14.58
N VAL A 21 14.27 -20.34 15.24
CA VAL A 21 14.36 -20.09 16.69
C VAL A 21 14.63 -18.62 17.04
N ALA A 22 14.81 -17.76 16.03
CA ALA A 22 15.04 -16.33 16.24
C ALA A 22 13.74 -15.65 16.72
N PRO A 23 13.79 -14.75 17.72
CA PRO A 23 12.60 -14.07 18.24
C PRO A 23 11.98 -13.11 17.20
N ARG A 24 12.82 -12.56 16.33
CA ARG A 24 12.44 -11.69 15.22
C ARG A 24 13.44 -11.83 14.07
N ILE A 25 12.98 -11.56 12.85
CA ILE A 25 13.77 -11.67 11.61
C ILE A 25 13.73 -10.32 10.90
N GLY A 26 14.93 -9.75 10.62
CA GLY A 26 15.05 -8.59 9.75
C GLY A 26 14.89 -9.03 8.31
N LEU A 27 14.14 -8.28 7.51
CA LEU A 27 13.84 -8.62 6.11
C LEU A 27 13.87 -7.39 5.22
N ASP A 28 14.43 -7.59 4.03
CA ASP A 28 14.28 -6.73 2.87
C ASP A 28 14.28 -7.58 1.60
N THR A 29 13.78 -7.07 0.48
CA THR A 29 13.75 -7.81 -0.79
C THR A 29 14.09 -6.93 -1.98
N GLU A 30 14.80 -7.53 -2.96
CA GLU A 30 15.01 -6.93 -4.27
C GLU A 30 14.22 -7.70 -5.34
N PHE A 31 13.53 -6.98 -6.24
CA PHE A 31 12.62 -7.60 -7.19
C PHE A 31 12.48 -6.78 -8.48
N HIS A 32 12.07 -7.46 -9.56
CA HIS A 32 11.75 -6.82 -10.84
C HIS A 32 10.25 -6.92 -11.16
N THR A 33 9.62 -5.78 -11.45
CA THR A 33 8.18 -5.69 -11.79
C THR A 33 7.90 -5.39 -13.25
N GLU A 34 8.87 -4.82 -13.99
CA GLU A 34 8.60 -4.13 -15.26
C GLU A 34 8.02 -5.00 -16.37
N LYS A 35 8.39 -6.30 -16.41
CA LYS A 35 8.05 -7.23 -17.49
C LYS A 35 7.12 -8.36 -17.05
N HIS A 36 6.74 -8.41 -15.77
CA HIS A 36 6.00 -9.52 -15.18
C HIS A 36 4.72 -9.02 -14.51
N PHE A 37 3.70 -9.86 -14.47
CA PHE A 37 2.50 -9.63 -13.66
C PHE A 37 2.81 -9.82 -12.18
N THR A 38 3.39 -10.96 -11.84
CA THR A 38 3.93 -11.23 -10.51
C THR A 38 5.38 -10.74 -10.45
N PRO A 39 5.72 -9.86 -9.51
CA PRO A 39 7.10 -9.42 -9.35
C PRO A 39 8.05 -10.60 -9.24
N LYS A 40 9.17 -10.56 -9.96
CA LYS A 40 10.18 -11.60 -9.87
C LYS A 40 11.14 -11.26 -8.73
N LEU A 41 11.12 -12.09 -7.69
CA LEU A 41 12.03 -11.98 -6.56
C LEU A 41 13.46 -12.27 -7.02
N MET A 42 14.39 -11.37 -6.71
CA MET A 42 15.78 -11.43 -7.15
C MET A 42 16.76 -11.68 -6.02
N VAL A 43 16.48 -11.13 -4.83
CA VAL A 43 17.27 -11.29 -3.61
C VAL A 43 16.33 -11.23 -2.41
N VAL A 44 16.62 -12.01 -1.37
CA VAL A 44 16.01 -11.83 -0.04
C VAL A 44 17.14 -11.63 0.97
N GLN A 45 17.11 -10.51 1.65
CA GLN A 45 18.02 -10.21 2.75
C GLN A 45 17.37 -10.61 4.07
N VAL A 46 18.09 -11.36 4.87
CA VAL A 46 17.62 -11.86 6.17
C VAL A 46 18.64 -11.49 7.24
N ALA A 47 18.23 -10.69 8.23
CA ALA A 47 19.02 -10.46 9.43
C ALA A 47 18.43 -11.25 10.61
N PHE A 48 19.27 -11.82 11.42
CA PHE A 48 18.91 -12.56 12.64
C PHE A 48 20.11 -12.62 13.58
N ASP A 49 19.88 -12.43 14.85
CA ASP A 49 20.95 -12.28 15.84
C ASP A 49 22.01 -11.24 15.35
N ASP A 50 23.30 -11.64 15.29
CA ASP A 50 24.38 -10.81 14.79
C ASP A 50 24.82 -11.22 13.35
N ALA A 51 23.96 -11.87 12.59
CA ALA A 51 24.26 -12.38 11.24
C ALA A 51 23.32 -11.80 10.19
N VAL A 52 23.80 -11.78 8.94
CA VAL A 52 23.02 -11.47 7.74
C VAL A 52 23.19 -12.60 6.73
N ALA A 53 22.09 -13.07 6.16
CA ALA A 53 22.09 -13.98 5.03
C ALA A 53 21.51 -13.29 3.79
N ILE A 54 22.19 -13.46 2.67
CA ILE A 54 21.75 -13.04 1.34
C ILE A 54 21.29 -14.30 0.60
N VAL A 55 19.99 -14.46 0.47
CA VAL A 55 19.39 -15.60 -0.24
C VAL A 55 19.26 -15.26 -1.71
N ASP A 56 19.71 -16.19 -2.58
CA ASP A 56 19.62 -16.04 -4.03
C ASP A 56 18.47 -16.87 -4.62
N PRO A 57 17.29 -16.27 -4.88
CA PRO A 57 16.15 -16.96 -5.48
C PRO A 57 16.42 -17.48 -6.89
N LEU A 58 17.41 -16.93 -7.61
CA LEU A 58 17.71 -17.37 -8.97
C LEU A 58 18.50 -18.68 -8.99
N ALA A 59 19.26 -18.97 -7.92
CA ALA A 59 20.00 -20.21 -7.76
C ALA A 59 19.18 -21.31 -7.06
N LEU A 60 18.12 -20.94 -6.35
CA LEU A 60 17.30 -21.85 -5.54
C LEU A 60 15.98 -22.19 -6.28
N PRO A 61 15.72 -23.46 -6.62
CA PRO A 61 14.51 -23.84 -7.34
C PRO A 61 13.26 -23.80 -6.47
N ASP A 62 13.42 -23.86 -5.14
CA ASP A 62 12.33 -23.88 -4.18
C ASP A 62 12.71 -23.09 -2.92
N LEU A 63 11.91 -22.07 -2.64
CA LEU A 63 12.04 -21.22 -1.45
C LEU A 63 10.95 -21.51 -0.40
N ARG A 64 10.12 -22.53 -0.59
CA ARG A 64 9.05 -22.88 0.35
C ARG A 64 9.57 -23.08 1.78
N PRO A 65 10.72 -23.73 2.04
CA PRO A 65 11.24 -23.84 3.41
C PRO A 65 11.50 -22.48 4.08
N LEU A 66 11.93 -21.47 3.33
CA LEU A 66 12.11 -20.12 3.85
C LEU A 66 10.74 -19.47 4.13
N ALA A 67 9.79 -19.56 3.21
CA ALA A 67 8.44 -19.02 3.37
C ALA A 67 7.75 -19.60 4.61
N ASP A 68 7.84 -20.92 4.83
CA ASP A 68 7.27 -21.61 5.99
C ASP A 68 7.82 -21.05 7.31
N VAL A 69 9.12 -20.75 7.40
CA VAL A 69 9.72 -20.14 8.59
C VAL A 69 9.29 -18.68 8.73
N LEU A 70 9.31 -17.90 7.66
CA LEU A 70 8.91 -16.49 7.70
C LEU A 70 7.44 -16.31 8.10
N SER A 71 6.55 -17.23 7.69
CA SER A 71 5.12 -17.16 8.04
C SER A 71 4.86 -17.30 9.55
N GLY A 72 5.71 -18.02 10.27
CA GLY A 72 5.64 -18.17 11.73
C GLY A 72 6.31 -17.05 12.52
N ALA A 73 7.06 -16.16 11.87
CA ALA A 73 7.94 -15.20 12.50
C ALA A 73 7.31 -13.80 12.72
N THR A 74 8.00 -12.98 13.53
CA THR A 74 7.84 -11.53 13.53
C THR A 74 8.90 -10.92 12.63
N ILE A 75 8.48 -10.28 11.56
CA ILE A 75 9.36 -9.63 10.58
C ILE A 75 9.59 -8.17 10.97
N VAL A 76 10.85 -7.75 10.95
CA VAL A 76 11.27 -6.35 11.13
C VAL A 76 11.85 -5.86 9.80
N GLY A 77 11.36 -4.72 9.30
CA GLY A 77 11.87 -4.14 8.05
C GLY A 77 11.58 -2.65 7.97
N HIS A 78 11.84 -2.06 6.80
CA HIS A 78 11.61 -0.65 6.54
C HIS A 78 10.77 -0.46 5.28
N ALA A 79 9.59 0.18 5.42
CA ALA A 79 8.60 0.31 4.33
C ALA A 79 8.12 -1.05 3.77
N LEU A 80 7.86 -1.99 4.66
CA LEU A 80 7.61 -3.42 4.40
C LEU A 80 6.44 -3.74 3.44
N SER A 81 5.56 -2.79 3.13
CA SER A 81 4.35 -3.07 2.34
C SER A 81 4.64 -3.73 0.98
N SER A 82 5.75 -3.36 0.33
CA SER A 82 6.15 -3.95 -0.95
C SER A 82 6.67 -5.38 -0.79
N ASP A 83 7.51 -5.60 0.22
CA ASP A 83 8.12 -6.91 0.50
C ASP A 83 7.07 -7.94 0.89
N LEU A 84 6.16 -7.56 1.77
CA LEU A 84 5.05 -8.42 2.19
C LEU A 84 4.09 -8.75 1.04
N ARG A 85 3.84 -7.79 0.12
CA ARG A 85 3.11 -8.08 -1.11
C ARG A 85 3.80 -9.14 -1.95
N ILE A 86 5.13 -9.03 -2.10
CA ILE A 86 5.92 -10.00 -2.87
C ILE A 86 5.89 -11.37 -2.23
N LEU A 87 5.96 -11.45 -0.91
CA LEU A 87 5.82 -12.71 -0.18
C LEU A 87 4.42 -13.31 -0.37
N ASP A 88 3.34 -12.51 -0.26
CA ASP A 88 1.97 -13.00 -0.54
C ASP A 88 1.81 -13.44 -2.00
N ASP A 89 2.34 -12.68 -2.97
CA ASP A 89 2.28 -13.04 -4.39
C ASP A 89 3.09 -14.30 -4.73
N ALA A 90 4.25 -14.50 -4.08
CA ALA A 90 5.15 -15.63 -4.36
C ALA A 90 4.75 -16.92 -3.62
N PHE A 91 4.29 -16.81 -2.39
CA PHE A 91 4.09 -17.96 -1.49
C PHE A 91 2.64 -18.13 -1.03
N GLY A 92 1.79 -17.10 -1.14
CA GLY A 92 0.42 -17.11 -0.65
C GLY A 92 0.30 -16.97 0.86
N GLU A 93 1.39 -16.61 1.53
CA GLU A 93 1.52 -16.55 3.00
C GLU A 93 2.17 -15.25 3.43
N LEU A 94 1.68 -14.71 4.54
CA LEU A 94 2.23 -13.53 5.21
C LEU A 94 2.81 -13.92 6.58
N PRO A 95 3.74 -13.14 7.13
CA PRO A 95 4.28 -13.39 8.46
C PRO A 95 3.20 -13.25 9.55
N LYS A 96 3.45 -13.88 10.69
CA LYS A 96 2.58 -13.78 11.88
C LYS A 96 2.41 -12.35 12.37
N ALA A 97 3.48 -11.56 12.31
CA ALA A 97 3.51 -10.14 12.68
C ALA A 97 4.58 -9.40 11.89
N ALA A 98 4.39 -8.09 11.75
CA ALA A 98 5.38 -7.21 11.12
C ALA A 98 5.63 -5.98 12.01
N TYR A 99 6.89 -5.57 12.09
CA TYR A 99 7.33 -4.31 12.65
C TYR A 99 7.98 -3.47 11.55
N ASP A 100 7.29 -2.45 11.10
CA ASP A 100 7.78 -1.55 10.08
C ASP A 100 8.42 -0.31 10.73
N THR A 101 9.74 -0.16 10.57
CA THR A 101 10.49 0.95 11.15
C THR A 101 10.09 2.30 10.56
N GLN A 102 9.59 2.37 9.31
CA GLN A 102 9.08 3.60 8.72
C GLN A 102 7.75 4.01 9.36
N VAL A 103 6.85 3.06 9.60
CA VAL A 103 5.59 3.30 10.32
C VAL A 103 5.88 3.76 11.74
N ALA A 104 6.75 3.06 12.47
CA ALA A 104 7.15 3.44 13.83
C ALA A 104 7.74 4.85 13.89
N ALA A 105 8.64 5.18 12.94
CA ALA A 105 9.27 6.48 12.83
C ALA A 105 8.26 7.61 12.60
N ALA A 106 7.19 7.36 11.83
CA ALA A 106 6.12 8.34 11.62
C ALA A 106 5.41 8.71 12.92
N PHE A 107 5.19 7.75 13.82
CA PHE A 107 4.63 8.00 15.16
C PHE A 107 5.62 8.65 16.13
N CYS A 108 6.92 8.59 15.82
CA CYS A 108 7.98 9.26 16.59
C CYS A 108 8.30 10.68 16.10
N GLY A 109 7.61 11.19 15.06
CA GLY A 109 7.81 12.55 14.56
C GLY A 109 8.82 12.66 13.40
N TYR A 110 9.35 11.55 12.87
CA TYR A 110 10.30 11.56 11.73
C TYR A 110 9.61 11.71 10.36
N GLY A 111 8.27 11.82 10.32
CA GLY A 111 7.49 11.93 9.08
C GLY A 111 7.15 10.59 8.44
N MET A 112 6.30 10.62 7.38
CA MET A 112 5.74 9.42 6.74
C MET A 112 6.71 8.64 5.86
N SER A 113 7.76 9.26 5.39
CA SER A 113 8.59 8.70 4.30
C SER A 113 10.09 8.92 4.57
N ILE A 114 10.49 8.88 5.85
CA ILE A 114 11.92 8.90 6.18
C ILE A 114 12.61 7.71 5.52
N SER A 115 13.77 7.93 4.90
CA SER A 115 14.54 6.83 4.33
C SER A 115 15.24 6.02 5.41
N LEU A 116 15.54 4.73 5.13
CA LEU A 116 16.33 3.90 6.04
C LEU A 116 17.70 4.55 6.33
N LEU A 117 18.33 5.14 5.31
CA LEU A 117 19.63 5.83 5.45
C LEU A 117 19.55 6.98 6.45
N ASP A 118 18.52 7.81 6.34
CA ASP A 118 18.33 8.94 7.25
C ASP A 118 18.01 8.46 8.67
N LEU A 119 17.19 7.42 8.79
CA LEU A 119 16.82 6.84 10.08
C LEU A 119 18.04 6.19 10.78
N VAL A 120 18.90 5.49 10.02
CA VAL A 120 20.19 4.97 10.54
C VAL A 120 21.09 6.11 11.01
N ARG A 121 21.18 7.19 10.24
CA ARG A 121 21.98 8.37 10.65
C ARG A 121 21.46 8.98 11.96
N GLU A 122 20.14 9.14 12.07
CA GLU A 122 19.51 9.77 13.25
C GLU A 122 19.59 8.89 14.51
N LEU A 123 19.39 7.58 14.38
CA LEU A 123 19.22 6.68 15.53
C LEU A 123 20.49 5.88 15.87
N ALA A 124 21.33 5.58 14.86
CA ALA A 124 22.57 4.82 15.05
C ALA A 124 23.83 5.68 14.91
N GLY A 125 23.72 6.95 14.47
CA GLY A 125 24.86 7.84 14.26
C GLY A 125 25.80 7.41 13.11
N VAL A 126 25.33 6.53 12.22
CA VAL A 126 26.10 5.97 11.11
C VAL A 126 25.62 6.57 9.79
N THR A 127 26.55 7.02 8.98
CA THR A 127 26.24 7.49 7.62
C THR A 127 26.49 6.37 6.63
N LEU A 128 25.40 5.80 6.09
CA LEU A 128 25.47 4.82 5.03
C LEU A 128 25.80 5.49 3.70
N ARG A 129 26.46 4.78 2.80
CA ARG A 129 26.77 5.29 1.46
C ARG A 129 25.46 5.30 0.64
N LYS A 130 25.14 6.42 -0.01
CA LYS A 130 24.09 6.44 -1.04
C LYS A 130 24.43 5.40 -2.11
N SER A 131 23.60 4.39 -2.20
CA SER A 131 23.86 3.27 -3.10
C SER A 131 22.87 3.23 -4.26
N GLN A 132 23.10 2.39 -5.11
CA GLN A 132 22.59 1.69 -6.29
C GLN A 132 21.04 1.58 -6.36
N THR A 133 20.33 2.69 -6.34
CA THR A 133 18.86 2.71 -6.52
C THR A 133 18.41 2.05 -7.84
N VAL A 134 19.36 1.79 -8.76
CA VAL A 134 19.11 1.11 -10.04
C VAL A 134 20.25 0.13 -10.28
N SER A 135 20.19 -1.03 -9.62
CA SER A 135 21.08 -2.14 -9.91
C SER A 135 20.32 -3.23 -10.66
N ASP A 136 21.00 -3.87 -11.63
CA ASP A 136 20.49 -5.10 -12.22
C ASP A 136 20.73 -6.26 -11.24
N TRP A 137 19.69 -6.57 -10.47
CA TRP A 137 19.72 -7.66 -9.49
C TRP A 137 19.65 -9.05 -10.12
N SER A 138 19.56 -9.16 -11.44
CA SER A 138 19.61 -10.46 -12.16
C SER A 138 21.02 -10.94 -12.42
N THR A 139 22.04 -10.07 -12.30
CA THR A 139 23.43 -10.39 -12.59
C THR A 139 24.10 -11.15 -11.45
N ARG A 140 24.89 -12.19 -11.78
CA ARG A 140 25.72 -12.98 -10.87
C ARG A 140 27.13 -13.13 -11.40
N PRO A 141 28.15 -13.19 -10.49
CA PRO A 141 28.08 -12.99 -9.03
C PRO A 141 27.77 -11.55 -8.66
N PHE A 142 27.26 -11.32 -7.44
CA PHE A 142 27.11 -9.97 -6.89
C PHE A 142 28.47 -9.28 -6.78
N THR A 143 28.51 -7.99 -7.12
CA THR A 143 29.68 -7.16 -6.87
C THR A 143 29.82 -6.87 -5.37
N PRO A 144 31.05 -6.60 -4.87
CA PRO A 144 31.24 -6.20 -3.46
C PRO A 144 30.33 -5.04 -3.02
N ARG A 145 30.11 -4.08 -3.90
CA ARG A 145 29.26 -2.92 -3.65
C ARG A 145 27.77 -3.29 -3.55
N GLN A 146 27.31 -4.27 -4.33
CA GLN A 146 25.95 -4.81 -4.19
C GLN A 146 25.81 -5.56 -2.87
N LEU A 147 26.79 -6.37 -2.48
CA LEU A 147 26.77 -7.08 -1.20
C LEU A 147 26.76 -6.10 -0.01
N ASP A 148 27.60 -5.04 -0.05
CA ASP A 148 27.57 -4.01 0.98
C ASP A 148 26.18 -3.39 1.13
N TYR A 149 25.53 -3.09 0.01
CA TYR A 149 24.19 -2.54 -0.03
C TYR A 149 23.16 -3.49 0.61
N LEU A 150 23.10 -4.74 0.12
CA LEU A 150 22.16 -5.75 0.62
C LEU A 150 22.31 -6.01 2.13
N VAL A 151 23.51 -5.89 2.64
CA VAL A 151 23.80 -6.01 4.08
C VAL A 151 23.34 -4.76 4.82
N ASP A 152 23.58 -3.56 4.25
CA ASP A 152 23.21 -2.28 4.87
C ASP A 152 21.71 -2.14 5.07
N ASP A 153 20.89 -2.71 4.17
CA ASP A 153 19.42 -2.63 4.21
C ASP A 153 18.81 -3.38 5.41
N VAL A 154 19.50 -4.36 5.96
CA VAL A 154 18.95 -5.18 7.06
C VAL A 154 19.74 -5.10 8.37
N ARG A 155 21.04 -4.80 8.36
CA ARG A 155 21.90 -4.95 9.55
C ARG A 155 21.59 -4.00 10.70
N TYR A 156 20.90 -2.87 10.41
CA TYR A 156 20.54 -1.89 11.43
C TYR A 156 19.10 -1.98 11.89
N LEU A 157 18.28 -2.84 11.26
CA LEU A 157 16.84 -2.90 11.49
C LEU A 157 16.48 -3.13 12.97
N PHE A 158 17.16 -4.05 13.64
CA PHE A 158 16.87 -4.33 15.06
C PHE A 158 17.26 -3.17 15.95
N HIS A 159 18.43 -2.57 15.75
CA HIS A 159 18.84 -1.41 16.51
C HIS A 159 17.86 -0.25 16.37
N ILE A 160 17.43 0.02 15.14
CA ILE A 160 16.44 1.06 14.84
C ILE A 160 15.10 0.73 15.48
N ALA A 161 14.64 -0.52 15.34
CA ALA A 161 13.37 -0.96 15.94
C ALA A 161 13.38 -0.76 17.46
N ASP A 162 14.43 -1.19 18.16
CA ASP A 162 14.56 -1.04 19.60
C ASP A 162 14.52 0.43 20.03
N ARG A 163 15.23 1.31 19.32
CA ARG A 163 15.23 2.75 19.60
C ARG A 163 13.86 3.41 19.34
N LEU A 164 13.15 2.95 18.31
CA LEU A 164 11.80 3.44 18.03
C LEU A 164 10.79 2.92 19.04
N GLU A 165 10.90 1.67 19.49
CA GLU A 165 10.06 1.12 20.55
C GLU A 165 10.18 1.92 21.86
N GLU A 166 11.41 2.27 22.26
CA GLU A 166 11.66 3.15 23.41
C GLU A 166 10.97 4.51 23.24
N GLN A 167 11.09 5.13 22.04
CA GLN A 167 10.47 6.42 21.77
C GLN A 167 8.94 6.35 21.73
N LEU A 168 8.38 5.29 21.14
CA LEU A 168 6.93 5.04 21.11
C LEU A 168 6.38 4.87 22.53
N ALA A 169 7.06 4.11 23.38
CA ALA A 169 6.68 3.91 24.76
C ALA A 169 6.71 5.23 25.56
N ALA A 170 7.77 6.04 25.40
CA ALA A 170 7.89 7.34 26.03
C ALA A 170 6.79 8.34 25.62
N ARG A 171 6.25 8.19 24.39
CA ARG A 171 5.15 9.02 23.85
C ARG A 171 3.76 8.42 24.11
N GLY A 172 3.65 7.21 24.68
CA GLY A 172 2.38 6.50 24.84
C GLY A 172 1.74 6.05 23.54
N ARG A 173 2.53 5.86 22.47
CA ARG A 173 2.05 5.56 21.10
C ARG A 173 2.30 4.12 20.63
N SER A 174 2.81 3.23 21.49
CA SER A 174 3.12 1.85 21.12
C SER A 174 1.90 1.10 20.57
N THR A 175 0.73 1.26 21.17
CA THR A 175 -0.52 0.65 20.69
C THR A 175 -0.98 1.21 19.36
N TRP A 176 -0.78 2.51 19.10
CA TRP A 176 -1.13 3.16 17.86
C TRP A 176 -0.32 2.62 16.68
N ALA A 177 1.00 2.54 16.86
CA ALA A 177 1.89 1.97 15.87
C ALA A 177 1.57 0.48 15.62
N ALA A 178 1.31 -0.29 16.67
CA ALA A 178 0.94 -1.69 16.55
C ALA A 178 -0.38 -1.90 15.80
N ASP A 179 -1.37 -1.01 16.00
CA ASP A 179 -2.65 -1.05 15.27
C ASP A 179 -2.45 -0.83 13.75
N GLU A 180 -1.60 0.13 13.36
CA GLU A 180 -1.28 0.36 11.95
C GLU A 180 -0.50 -0.82 11.34
N MET A 181 0.50 -1.33 12.03
CA MET A 181 1.32 -2.46 11.57
C MET A 181 0.51 -3.75 11.42
N ARG A 182 -0.57 -3.93 12.19
CA ARG A 182 -1.45 -5.10 12.07
C ARG A 182 -2.07 -5.22 10.68
N SER A 183 -2.31 -4.10 10.01
CA SER A 183 -2.82 -4.08 8.64
C SER A 183 -1.82 -4.64 7.61
N LEU A 184 -0.52 -4.59 7.91
CA LEU A 184 0.53 -5.08 7.02
C LEU A 184 0.50 -6.61 6.86
N VAL A 185 0.01 -7.34 7.85
CA VAL A 185 -0.09 -8.80 7.81
C VAL A 185 -1.51 -9.30 7.52
N ASP A 186 -2.41 -8.39 7.15
CA ASP A 186 -3.76 -8.75 6.70
C ASP A 186 -3.75 -9.03 5.20
N PRO A 187 -4.05 -10.25 4.73
CA PRO A 187 -4.08 -10.57 3.31
C PRO A 187 -5.00 -9.66 2.48
N ARG A 188 -6.05 -9.10 3.09
CA ARG A 188 -6.97 -8.17 2.43
C ARG A 188 -6.29 -6.86 1.99
N THR A 189 -5.16 -6.52 2.58
CA THR A 189 -4.33 -5.36 2.20
C THR A 189 -3.74 -5.54 0.80
N TYR A 190 -3.39 -6.76 0.41
CA TYR A 190 -2.70 -7.08 -0.84
C TYR A 190 -3.62 -7.65 -1.91
N ARG A 191 -4.65 -8.39 -1.52
CA ARG A 191 -5.57 -9.08 -2.43
C ARG A 191 -6.71 -8.15 -2.85
N THR A 192 -6.86 -7.97 -4.16
CA THR A 192 -7.96 -7.18 -4.69
C THR A 192 -9.22 -8.03 -4.75
N ASP A 193 -10.32 -7.48 -4.22
CA ASP A 193 -11.64 -8.07 -4.45
C ASP A 193 -11.95 -8.05 -5.97
N SER A 194 -12.11 -9.23 -6.56
CA SER A 194 -12.41 -9.40 -7.99
C SER A 194 -13.67 -8.66 -8.42
N ARG A 195 -14.63 -8.44 -7.51
CA ARG A 195 -15.87 -7.67 -7.76
C ARG A 195 -15.61 -6.17 -7.95
N ARG A 196 -14.39 -5.68 -7.70
CA ARG A 196 -14.02 -4.27 -7.69
C ARG A 196 -12.88 -3.94 -8.65
N LEU A 197 -12.49 -4.88 -9.52
CA LEU A 197 -11.41 -4.65 -10.50
C LEU A 197 -11.73 -3.53 -11.49
N TYR A 198 -13.01 -3.34 -11.82
CA TYR A 198 -13.46 -2.23 -12.68
C TYR A 198 -13.02 -0.86 -12.15
N LEU A 199 -12.84 -0.69 -10.81
CA LEU A 199 -12.40 0.58 -10.21
C LEU A 199 -10.99 0.97 -10.62
N ARG A 200 -10.17 0.01 -11.04
CA ARG A 200 -8.78 0.22 -11.48
C ARG A 200 -8.65 0.53 -12.96
N VAL A 201 -9.76 0.48 -13.71
CA VAL A 201 -9.77 0.75 -15.16
C VAL A 201 -10.11 2.22 -15.40
N ALA A 202 -9.30 2.90 -16.23
CA ALA A 202 -9.55 4.30 -16.56
C ALA A 202 -10.88 4.49 -17.32
N GLY A 203 -11.61 5.56 -17.00
CA GLY A 203 -12.88 5.89 -17.66
C GLY A 203 -14.14 5.27 -17.02
N ASN A 204 -14.03 4.43 -16.02
CA ASN A 204 -15.13 3.77 -15.33
C ASN A 204 -16.21 4.73 -14.79
N ALA A 205 -15.83 5.94 -14.35
CA ALA A 205 -16.75 6.92 -13.74
C ALA A 205 -17.85 7.42 -14.67
N ARG A 206 -17.72 7.21 -15.99
CA ARG A 206 -18.71 7.62 -17.00
C ARG A 206 -19.68 6.51 -17.37
N MET A 207 -19.42 5.27 -16.91
CA MET A 207 -20.17 4.08 -17.27
C MET A 207 -21.40 3.91 -16.39
N ASN A 208 -22.47 3.35 -16.94
CA ASN A 208 -23.64 2.92 -16.18
C ASN A 208 -23.36 1.56 -15.49
N ARG A 209 -24.27 1.09 -14.61
CA ARG A 209 -24.06 -0.14 -13.83
C ARG A 209 -23.85 -1.39 -14.69
N ARG A 210 -24.62 -1.52 -15.82
CA ARG A 210 -24.47 -2.66 -16.74
C ARG A 210 -23.12 -2.63 -17.44
N GLU A 211 -22.70 -1.47 -17.92
CA GLU A 211 -21.38 -1.27 -18.50
C GLU A 211 -20.25 -1.57 -17.49
N LEU A 212 -20.45 -1.22 -16.21
CA LEU A 212 -19.48 -1.56 -15.14
C LEU A 212 -19.47 -3.08 -14.86
N GLY A 213 -20.59 -3.78 -15.01
CA GLY A 213 -20.65 -5.23 -14.93
C GLY A 213 -19.79 -5.89 -16.03
N VAL A 214 -19.99 -5.47 -17.27
CA VAL A 214 -19.17 -5.94 -18.40
C VAL A 214 -17.70 -5.60 -18.21
N LEU A 215 -17.39 -4.36 -17.77
CA LEU A 215 -16.03 -3.93 -17.50
C LEU A 215 -15.36 -4.78 -16.41
N ASN A 216 -16.11 -5.16 -15.37
CA ASN A 216 -15.56 -5.98 -14.29
C ASN A 216 -15.21 -7.39 -14.75
N GLU A 217 -16.10 -8.05 -15.52
CA GLU A 217 -15.84 -9.38 -16.08
C GLU A 217 -14.62 -9.36 -17.03
N LEU A 218 -14.52 -8.33 -17.86
CA LEU A 218 -13.33 -8.12 -18.71
C LEU A 218 -12.07 -7.85 -17.89
N ALA A 219 -12.15 -7.14 -16.76
CA ALA A 219 -11.02 -6.89 -15.88
C ALA A 219 -10.58 -8.17 -15.15
N ILE A 220 -11.53 -9.03 -14.75
CA ILE A 220 -11.26 -10.37 -14.19
C ILE A 220 -10.52 -11.23 -15.23
N LEU A 221 -11.03 -11.28 -16.47
CA LEU A 221 -10.37 -11.99 -17.55
C LEU A 221 -8.94 -11.46 -17.80
N ARG A 222 -8.79 -10.13 -17.85
CA ARG A 222 -7.47 -9.48 -18.04
C ARG A 222 -6.48 -9.91 -16.97
N GLU A 223 -6.90 -9.90 -15.69
CA GLU A 223 -6.04 -10.32 -14.58
C GLU A 223 -5.70 -11.81 -14.66
N ALA A 224 -6.66 -12.67 -14.97
CA ALA A 224 -6.44 -14.10 -15.13
C ALA A 224 -5.39 -14.39 -16.23
N VAL A 225 -5.54 -13.78 -17.40
CA VAL A 225 -4.59 -13.95 -18.52
C VAL A 225 -3.22 -13.35 -18.19
N ALA A 226 -3.18 -12.20 -17.51
CA ALA A 226 -1.93 -11.59 -17.07
C ALA A 226 -1.15 -12.51 -16.12
N ARG A 227 -1.86 -13.15 -15.18
CA ARG A 227 -1.30 -14.13 -14.24
C ARG A 227 -0.86 -15.43 -14.95
N GLU A 228 -1.71 -16.00 -15.82
CA GLU A 228 -1.38 -17.20 -16.61
C GLU A 228 -0.12 -17.04 -17.45
N ARG A 229 0.07 -15.88 -18.06
CA ARG A 229 1.19 -15.57 -18.95
C ARG A 229 2.34 -14.85 -18.29
N ASN A 230 2.16 -14.47 -17.03
CA ASN A 230 3.06 -13.63 -16.25
C ASN A 230 3.51 -12.35 -16.99
N ILE A 231 2.55 -11.62 -17.59
CA ILE A 231 2.79 -10.36 -18.30
C ILE A 231 1.95 -9.23 -17.69
N PRO A 232 2.42 -7.99 -17.74
CA PRO A 232 1.68 -6.85 -17.22
C PRO A 232 0.28 -6.70 -17.84
N LEU A 233 -0.71 -6.26 -17.03
CA LEU A 233 -2.11 -6.08 -17.44
C LEU A 233 -2.27 -5.30 -18.77
N LYS A 234 -1.46 -4.25 -18.95
CA LYS A 234 -1.48 -3.40 -20.16
C LYS A 234 -1.10 -4.12 -21.46
N TYR A 235 -0.38 -5.25 -21.36
CA TYR A 235 -0.01 -6.07 -22.51
C TYR A 235 -1.05 -7.15 -22.83
N VAL A 236 -2.00 -7.40 -21.93
CA VAL A 236 -3.15 -8.25 -22.19
C VAL A 236 -4.24 -7.46 -22.89
N LEU A 237 -4.84 -6.50 -22.18
CA LEU A 237 -5.90 -5.61 -22.66
C LEU A 237 -5.67 -4.21 -22.05
N PRO A 238 -5.18 -3.23 -22.83
CA PRO A 238 -5.11 -1.83 -22.39
C PRO A 238 -6.47 -1.28 -21.98
N ASP A 239 -6.51 -0.27 -21.11
CA ASP A 239 -7.76 0.28 -20.57
C ASP A 239 -8.70 0.84 -21.67
N ASP A 240 -8.16 1.43 -22.72
CA ASP A 240 -8.94 1.91 -23.86
C ASP A 240 -9.54 0.77 -24.71
N VAL A 241 -8.84 -0.38 -24.78
CA VAL A 241 -9.41 -1.59 -25.41
C VAL A 241 -10.56 -2.14 -24.57
N LEU A 242 -10.42 -2.17 -23.22
CA LEU A 242 -11.51 -2.55 -22.33
C LEU A 242 -12.73 -1.62 -22.50
N ALA A 243 -12.52 -0.31 -22.53
CA ALA A 243 -13.59 0.66 -22.78
C ALA A 243 -14.25 0.46 -24.17
N GLY A 244 -13.45 0.16 -25.18
CA GLY A 244 -13.92 -0.18 -26.51
C GLY A 244 -14.78 -1.45 -26.56
N LEU A 245 -14.38 -2.50 -25.83
CA LEU A 245 -15.14 -3.75 -25.71
C LEU A 245 -16.49 -3.53 -24.99
N VAL A 246 -16.51 -2.73 -23.92
CA VAL A 246 -17.75 -2.35 -23.22
C VAL A 246 -18.70 -1.61 -24.17
N SER A 247 -18.20 -0.75 -25.02
CA SER A 247 -19.03 0.01 -25.98
C SER A 247 -19.48 -0.84 -27.17
N LEU A 248 -18.61 -1.72 -27.69
CA LEU A 248 -18.88 -2.58 -28.83
C LEU A 248 -19.84 -3.71 -28.50
N ARG A 249 -19.71 -4.32 -27.31
CA ARG A 249 -20.49 -5.50 -26.84
C ARG A 249 -20.47 -6.65 -27.85
N PRO A 250 -19.28 -7.14 -28.24
CA PRO A 250 -19.16 -8.15 -29.25
C PRO A 250 -19.85 -9.44 -28.87
N THR A 251 -20.58 -10.04 -29.83
CA THR A 251 -21.26 -11.34 -29.71
C THR A 251 -20.52 -12.45 -30.41
N SER A 252 -19.49 -12.12 -31.21
CA SER A 252 -18.63 -13.07 -31.91
C SER A 252 -17.17 -12.60 -31.93
N VAL A 253 -16.25 -13.54 -32.17
CA VAL A 253 -14.82 -13.25 -32.28
C VAL A 253 -14.49 -12.37 -33.47
N GLU A 254 -15.26 -12.49 -34.56
CA GLU A 254 -15.12 -11.70 -35.78
C GLU A 254 -15.32 -10.21 -35.52
N GLU A 255 -16.29 -9.84 -34.70
CA GLU A 255 -16.59 -8.47 -34.33
C GLU A 255 -15.43 -7.78 -33.63
N LEU A 256 -14.58 -8.52 -32.91
CA LEU A 256 -13.37 -8.01 -32.25
C LEU A 256 -12.40 -7.35 -33.23
N ALA A 257 -12.48 -7.66 -34.54
CA ALA A 257 -11.65 -7.04 -35.58
C ALA A 257 -11.89 -5.53 -35.74
N GLN A 258 -13.04 -5.02 -35.26
CA GLN A 258 -13.37 -3.60 -35.25
C GLN A 258 -12.50 -2.79 -34.27
N LEU A 259 -11.93 -3.44 -33.27
CA LEU A 259 -11.05 -2.80 -32.28
C LEU A 259 -9.60 -2.83 -32.77
N ARG A 260 -9.20 -1.77 -33.46
CA ARG A 260 -7.85 -1.64 -34.08
C ARG A 260 -6.69 -1.84 -33.10
N ARG A 261 -6.87 -1.51 -31.82
CA ARG A 261 -5.83 -1.61 -30.78
C ARG A 261 -5.80 -2.97 -30.09
N LEU A 262 -6.76 -3.87 -30.36
CA LEU A 262 -6.71 -5.25 -29.89
C LEU A 262 -5.71 -6.01 -30.77
N ASP A 263 -4.60 -6.44 -30.15
CA ASP A 263 -3.56 -7.21 -30.83
C ASP A 263 -4.12 -8.48 -31.47
N ALA A 264 -3.69 -8.78 -32.72
CA ALA A 264 -4.20 -9.92 -33.46
C ALA A 264 -3.84 -11.28 -32.81
N GLY A 265 -2.66 -11.37 -32.20
CA GLY A 265 -2.26 -12.54 -31.43
C GLY A 265 -3.13 -12.72 -30.20
N MET A 266 -3.39 -11.65 -29.47
CA MET A 266 -4.26 -11.66 -28.29
C MET A 266 -5.69 -12.06 -28.69
N ARG A 267 -6.24 -11.46 -29.75
CA ARG A 267 -7.56 -11.84 -30.30
C ARG A 267 -7.64 -13.33 -30.64
N LYS A 268 -6.60 -13.89 -31.26
CA LYS A 268 -6.55 -15.32 -31.59
C LYS A 268 -6.54 -16.21 -30.34
N HIS A 269 -5.82 -15.79 -29.32
CA HIS A 269 -5.63 -16.61 -28.10
C HIS A 269 -6.79 -16.52 -27.09
N ILE A 270 -7.38 -15.32 -26.90
CA ILE A 270 -8.40 -15.11 -25.88
C ILE A 270 -9.70 -14.51 -26.44
N GLY A 271 -9.88 -14.45 -27.77
CA GLY A 271 -11.05 -13.82 -28.39
C GLY A 271 -12.37 -14.41 -27.89
N GLN A 272 -12.50 -15.74 -27.81
CA GLN A 272 -13.72 -16.37 -27.27
C GLN A 272 -13.90 -16.00 -25.78
N ARG A 273 -12.84 -16.02 -24.99
CA ARG A 273 -12.91 -15.61 -23.55
C ARG A 273 -13.37 -14.16 -23.40
N ILE A 274 -13.01 -13.26 -24.33
CA ILE A 274 -13.49 -11.87 -24.34
C ILE A 274 -15.00 -11.82 -24.58
N VAL A 275 -15.48 -12.54 -25.61
CA VAL A 275 -16.92 -12.63 -25.91
C VAL A 275 -17.71 -13.21 -24.75
N ASP A 276 -17.21 -14.27 -24.14
CA ASP A 276 -17.83 -14.92 -22.97
C ASP A 276 -17.88 -13.97 -21.76
N ALA A 277 -16.81 -13.20 -21.50
CA ALA A 277 -16.78 -12.23 -20.42
C ALA A 277 -17.76 -11.06 -20.64
N VAL A 278 -17.90 -10.59 -21.89
CA VAL A 278 -18.92 -9.59 -22.23
C VAL A 278 -20.33 -10.14 -22.00
N ALA A 279 -20.60 -11.35 -22.46
CA ALA A 279 -21.90 -12.01 -22.27
C ALA A 279 -22.21 -12.24 -20.78
N ALA A 280 -21.22 -12.66 -19.98
CA ALA A 280 -21.37 -12.82 -18.54
C ALA A 280 -21.74 -11.49 -17.85
N GLY A 281 -21.03 -10.40 -18.18
CA GLY A 281 -21.31 -9.07 -17.62
C GLY A 281 -22.70 -8.53 -18.02
N GLU A 282 -23.15 -8.80 -19.25
CA GLU A 282 -24.51 -8.44 -19.71
C GLU A 282 -25.59 -9.27 -18.99
N ALA A 283 -25.28 -10.51 -18.60
CA ALA A 283 -26.24 -11.43 -17.95
C ALA A 283 -26.32 -11.25 -16.43
N LEU A 284 -25.46 -10.43 -15.81
CA LEU A 284 -25.48 -10.23 -14.35
C LEU A 284 -26.86 -9.77 -13.87
N PRO A 285 -27.39 -10.36 -12.79
CA PRO A 285 -28.61 -9.87 -12.13
C PRO A 285 -28.46 -8.40 -11.68
N GLU A 286 -29.58 -7.68 -11.61
CA GLU A 286 -29.55 -6.23 -11.30
C GLU A 286 -28.97 -5.93 -9.91
N ASP A 287 -29.16 -6.81 -8.94
CA ASP A 287 -28.66 -6.75 -7.57
C ASP A 287 -27.15 -7.09 -7.47
N GLU A 288 -26.62 -7.83 -8.43
CA GLU A 288 -25.19 -8.17 -8.52
C GLU A 288 -24.37 -7.13 -9.30
N LEU A 289 -25.04 -6.22 -10.00
CA LEU A 289 -24.33 -5.19 -10.78
C LEU A 289 -23.47 -4.28 -9.87
N PRO A 290 -22.24 -4.00 -10.27
CA PRO A 290 -21.35 -3.11 -9.52
C PRO A 290 -22.00 -1.76 -9.22
N PRO A 291 -21.78 -1.17 -8.06
CA PRO A 291 -22.18 0.20 -7.81
C PRO A 291 -21.44 1.15 -8.77
N ARG A 292 -22.08 2.27 -9.11
CA ARG A 292 -21.39 3.29 -9.93
C ARG A 292 -20.10 3.74 -9.27
N ALA A 293 -19.05 3.94 -10.06
CA ALA A 293 -17.85 4.56 -9.58
C ALA A 293 -18.16 5.95 -9.00
N PRO A 294 -17.48 6.35 -7.92
CA PRO A 294 -17.70 7.67 -7.33
C PRO A 294 -17.49 8.76 -8.38
N ARG A 295 -18.49 9.63 -8.57
CA ARG A 295 -18.34 10.80 -9.44
C ARG A 295 -17.40 11.80 -8.82
N PRO A 296 -16.69 12.61 -9.63
CA PRO A 296 -15.95 13.77 -9.13
C PRO A 296 -16.87 14.65 -8.27
N LEU A 297 -16.34 15.16 -7.19
CA LEU A 297 -17.04 16.10 -6.34
C LEU A 297 -17.22 17.42 -7.10
N GLY A 298 -18.37 18.07 -6.93
CA GLY A 298 -18.57 19.43 -7.47
C GLY A 298 -17.84 20.49 -6.64
N ALA A 299 -17.67 21.68 -7.16
CA ALA A 299 -16.88 22.76 -6.56
C ALA A 299 -17.20 23.03 -5.07
N GLN A 300 -18.46 22.97 -4.65
CA GLN A 300 -18.84 23.13 -3.25
C GLN A 300 -18.29 22.03 -2.35
N ARG A 301 -18.35 20.77 -2.80
CA ARG A 301 -17.79 19.63 -2.06
C ARG A 301 -16.26 19.62 -2.07
N ASP A 302 -15.65 20.09 -3.14
CA ASP A 302 -14.20 20.29 -3.19
C ASP A 302 -13.74 21.31 -2.13
N ALA A 303 -14.50 22.37 -1.92
CA ALA A 303 -14.25 23.34 -0.83
C ALA A 303 -14.36 22.69 0.55
N VAL A 304 -15.37 21.83 0.77
CA VAL A 304 -15.50 21.05 2.01
C VAL A 304 -14.27 20.16 2.22
N VAL A 305 -13.84 19.42 1.20
CA VAL A 305 -12.63 18.59 1.27
C VAL A 305 -11.40 19.39 1.67
N ALA A 306 -11.20 20.57 1.06
CA ALA A 306 -10.08 21.45 1.38
C ALA A 306 -10.15 21.93 2.84
N THR A 307 -11.33 22.31 3.32
CA THR A 307 -11.55 22.76 4.70
C THR A 307 -11.28 21.64 5.71
N LEU A 308 -11.79 20.43 5.47
CA LEU A 308 -11.53 19.28 6.33
C LEU A 308 -10.04 18.91 6.34
N ALA A 309 -9.36 18.97 5.19
CA ALA A 309 -7.91 18.74 5.12
C ALA A 309 -7.10 19.75 5.94
N LEU A 310 -7.50 21.02 5.96
CA LEU A 310 -6.89 22.04 6.81
C LEU A 310 -7.07 21.72 8.31
N LEU A 311 -8.26 21.27 8.72
CA LEU A 311 -8.48 20.83 10.09
C LEU A 311 -7.61 19.63 10.44
N ILE A 312 -7.56 18.61 9.59
CA ILE A 312 -6.72 17.42 9.83
C ILE A 312 -5.24 17.79 9.95
N ASN A 313 -4.74 18.72 9.13
CA ASN A 313 -3.38 19.23 9.27
C ASN A 313 -3.17 19.94 10.63
N ALA A 314 -4.15 20.70 11.09
CA ALA A 314 -4.07 21.38 12.39
C ALA A 314 -4.11 20.37 13.57
N VAL A 315 -4.97 19.35 13.51
CA VAL A 315 -5.02 18.27 14.52
C VAL A 315 -3.70 17.48 14.53
N ALA A 316 -3.18 17.17 13.35
CA ALA A 316 -1.90 16.49 13.18
C ALA A 316 -0.74 17.26 13.82
N ALA A 317 -0.64 18.56 13.52
CA ALA A 317 0.37 19.43 14.12
C ALA A 317 0.25 19.51 15.64
N ALA A 318 -0.97 19.61 16.18
CA ALA A 318 -1.21 19.63 17.62
C ALA A 318 -0.86 18.30 18.32
N SER A 319 -0.93 17.20 17.57
CA SER A 319 -0.63 15.85 18.04
C SER A 319 0.81 15.40 17.75
N ASP A 320 1.63 16.24 17.11
CA ASP A 320 2.98 15.88 16.63
C ASP A 320 2.94 14.59 15.80
N LEU A 321 2.02 14.54 14.81
CA LEU A 321 1.81 13.42 13.90
C LEU A 321 1.71 13.90 12.45
N PRO A 322 2.13 13.11 11.48
CA PRO A 322 1.80 13.35 10.07
C PRO A 322 0.29 13.27 9.82
N ALA A 323 -0.26 14.23 9.06
CA ALA A 323 -1.70 14.27 8.76
C ALA A 323 -2.20 13.00 8.04
N ALA A 324 -1.37 12.38 7.23
CA ALA A 324 -1.68 11.15 6.51
C ALA A 324 -1.92 9.94 7.43
N LEU A 325 -1.36 9.93 8.65
CA LEU A 325 -1.69 8.94 9.68
C LEU A 325 -3.10 9.13 10.23
N LEU A 326 -3.61 10.36 10.27
CA LEU A 326 -4.94 10.65 10.77
C LEU A 326 -6.00 10.28 9.74
N LEU A 327 -5.95 10.91 8.56
CA LEU A 327 -6.86 10.61 7.45
C LEU A 327 -6.17 10.76 6.10
N SER A 328 -6.45 9.83 5.22
CA SER A 328 -6.10 9.95 3.81
C SER A 328 -7.04 10.92 3.09
N ARG A 329 -6.58 11.45 1.94
CA ARG A 329 -7.42 12.28 1.08
C ARG A 329 -8.72 11.57 0.65
N GLY A 330 -8.65 10.26 0.35
CA GLY A 330 -9.83 9.48 -0.04
C GLY A 330 -10.86 9.34 1.09
N GLU A 331 -10.42 9.27 2.35
CA GLU A 331 -11.30 9.28 3.52
C GLU A 331 -12.00 10.63 3.68
N ILE A 332 -11.27 11.74 3.51
CA ILE A 332 -11.83 13.10 3.55
C ILE A 332 -12.85 13.30 2.41
N GLU A 333 -12.55 12.83 1.20
CA GLU A 333 -13.48 12.89 0.07
C GLU A 333 -14.74 12.04 0.32
N ARG A 334 -14.64 10.91 1.03
CA ARG A 334 -15.81 10.13 1.48
C ARG A 334 -16.69 10.91 2.43
N ILE A 335 -16.13 11.60 3.41
CA ILE A 335 -16.91 12.46 4.32
C ILE A 335 -17.72 13.49 3.53
N ALA A 336 -17.08 14.20 2.59
CA ALA A 336 -17.74 15.22 1.77
C ALA A 336 -18.80 14.64 0.83
N ARG A 337 -18.67 13.39 0.41
CA ARG A 337 -19.60 12.70 -0.50
C ARG A 337 -20.80 12.16 0.24
N ASP A 338 -20.59 11.46 1.33
CA ASP A 338 -21.59 10.62 2.01
C ASP A 338 -22.31 11.39 3.11
N ALA A 339 -21.76 12.57 3.50
CA ALA A 339 -22.38 13.54 4.42
C ALA A 339 -22.98 12.88 5.68
N PRO A 340 -22.14 12.25 6.55
CA PRO A 340 -22.64 11.55 7.75
C PRO A 340 -23.41 12.50 8.65
N GLN A 341 -24.48 12.01 9.29
CA GLN A 341 -25.41 12.79 10.08
C GLN A 341 -25.18 12.72 11.60
N SER A 342 -24.15 11.96 12.02
CA SER A 342 -23.76 11.84 13.43
C SER A 342 -22.28 11.48 13.58
N PRO A 343 -21.66 11.74 14.76
CA PRO A 343 -20.31 11.27 15.07
C PRO A 343 -20.16 9.76 14.93
N ALA A 344 -21.20 8.98 15.26
CA ALA A 344 -21.20 7.54 15.15
C ALA A 344 -21.19 7.07 13.68
N GLU A 345 -21.98 7.71 12.82
CA GLU A 345 -21.95 7.46 11.37
C GLU A 345 -20.60 7.85 10.76
N LEU A 346 -20.02 9.00 11.17
CA LEU A 346 -18.69 9.43 10.73
C LEU A 346 -17.63 8.39 11.09
N ALA A 347 -17.63 7.91 12.34
CA ALA A 347 -16.69 6.88 12.80
C ALA A 347 -16.85 5.57 12.03
N THR A 348 -18.10 5.15 11.78
CA THR A 348 -18.43 3.93 11.03
C THR A 348 -18.03 4.05 9.56
N LEU A 349 -18.33 5.19 8.93
CA LEU A 349 -17.96 5.49 7.54
C LEU A 349 -16.47 5.32 7.30
N LEU A 350 -15.64 5.79 8.22
CA LEU A 350 -14.19 5.78 8.08
C LEU A 350 -13.53 4.49 8.56
N ASN A 351 -14.23 3.67 9.35
CA ASN A 351 -13.70 2.44 9.97
C ASN A 351 -12.36 2.67 10.68
N LEU A 352 -12.30 3.72 11.52
CA LEU A 352 -11.08 4.16 12.17
C LEU A 352 -10.66 3.23 13.32
N THR A 353 -9.35 3.09 13.50
CA THR A 353 -8.78 2.55 14.74
C THR A 353 -9.18 3.42 15.95
N PRO A 354 -9.20 2.87 17.18
CA PRO A 354 -9.63 3.63 18.36
C PRO A 354 -8.88 4.95 18.52
N TRP A 355 -7.57 4.96 18.40
CA TRP A 355 -6.74 6.16 18.56
C TRP A 355 -7.03 7.24 17.50
N ARG A 356 -7.24 6.84 16.23
CA ARG A 356 -7.62 7.77 15.15
C ARG A 356 -8.98 8.38 15.42
N ARG A 357 -9.95 7.54 15.81
CA ARG A 357 -11.30 8.00 16.16
C ARG A 357 -11.29 9.05 17.26
N ASP A 358 -10.50 8.80 18.32
CA ASP A 358 -10.41 9.71 19.47
C ASP A 358 -9.81 11.06 19.09
N LEU A 359 -8.88 11.10 18.14
CA LEU A 359 -8.25 12.33 17.67
C LEU A 359 -9.08 13.12 16.65
N VAL A 360 -9.83 12.45 15.76
CA VAL A 360 -10.38 13.14 14.58
C VAL A 360 -11.89 13.29 14.58
N VAL A 361 -12.65 12.39 15.19
CA VAL A 361 -14.12 12.40 15.05
C VAL A 361 -14.75 13.63 15.70
N GLY A 362 -14.34 13.98 16.93
CA GLY A 362 -14.83 15.19 17.61
C GLY A 362 -14.55 16.47 16.82
N PRO A 363 -13.28 16.79 16.54
CA PRO A 363 -12.92 17.98 15.76
C PRO A 363 -13.59 18.07 14.39
N LEU A 364 -13.71 16.96 13.66
CA LEU A 364 -14.40 16.90 12.36
C LEU A 364 -15.88 17.21 12.52
N TRP A 365 -16.54 16.60 13.51
CA TRP A 365 -17.96 16.79 13.75
C TRP A 365 -18.28 18.23 14.13
N GLU A 366 -17.53 18.81 15.06
CA GLU A 366 -17.68 20.19 15.48
C GLU A 366 -17.50 21.19 14.33
N LEU A 367 -16.58 20.91 13.38
CA LEU A 367 -16.42 21.74 12.18
C LEU A 367 -17.59 21.57 11.22
N LEU A 368 -18.07 20.33 11.01
CA LEU A 368 -19.18 20.02 10.09
C LEU A 368 -20.53 20.61 10.59
N THR A 369 -20.73 20.72 11.90
CA THR A 369 -21.91 21.31 12.52
C THR A 369 -21.82 22.82 12.74
N GLY A 370 -20.63 23.42 12.51
CA GLY A 370 -20.39 24.84 12.74
C GLY A 370 -20.13 25.21 14.21
N GLU A 371 -19.98 24.21 15.08
CA GLU A 371 -19.62 24.42 16.50
C GLU A 371 -18.15 24.83 16.67
N ARG A 372 -17.35 24.71 15.62
CA ARG A 372 -15.94 25.06 15.59
C ARG A 372 -15.60 25.78 14.30
N VAL A 373 -14.69 26.73 14.35
CA VAL A 373 -14.21 27.48 13.18
C VAL A 373 -12.70 27.39 13.05
N LEU A 374 -12.21 27.38 11.80
CA LEU A 374 -10.79 27.47 11.50
C LEU A 374 -10.35 28.92 11.39
N ARG A 375 -9.18 29.21 11.93
CA ARG A 375 -8.54 30.53 11.89
C ARG A 375 -7.08 30.45 11.50
N ILE A 376 -6.56 31.51 10.91
CA ILE A 376 -5.13 31.73 10.73
C ILE A 376 -4.67 32.63 11.84
N ALA A 377 -3.84 32.11 12.74
CA ALA A 377 -3.19 32.89 13.81
C ALA A 377 -1.74 33.18 13.45
N GLY A 378 -1.15 34.23 14.06
CA GLY A 378 0.27 34.53 13.88
C GLY A 378 0.67 35.05 12.50
N TYR A 379 -0.31 35.43 11.64
CA TYR A 379 -0.01 35.88 10.29
C TYR A 379 0.79 37.22 10.29
N ARG A 380 0.41 38.14 11.12
CA ARG A 380 1.08 39.46 11.23
C ARG A 380 2.42 39.38 11.94
N GLU A 381 2.61 38.37 12.78
CA GLU A 381 3.83 38.10 13.54
C GLU A 381 4.85 37.27 12.71
N GLY A 382 4.54 36.97 11.45
CA GLY A 382 5.43 36.18 10.55
C GLY A 382 5.51 34.71 10.87
N ALA A 383 4.65 34.18 11.75
CA ALA A 383 4.56 32.78 12.13
C ALA A 383 3.13 32.23 11.96
N PRO A 384 2.59 32.20 10.73
CA PRO A 384 1.22 31.78 10.49
C PRO A 384 1.01 30.31 10.84
N ARG A 385 -0.09 30.04 11.55
CA ARG A 385 -0.53 28.69 11.89
C ARG A 385 -2.05 28.58 11.79
N THR A 386 -2.56 27.44 11.39
CA THR A 386 -3.99 27.13 11.44
C THR A 386 -4.35 26.71 12.86
N THR A 387 -5.35 27.37 13.45
CA THR A 387 -5.93 27.02 14.74
C THR A 387 -7.42 26.81 14.58
N TRP A 388 -8.07 26.20 15.57
CA TRP A 388 -9.52 26.05 15.61
C TRP A 388 -10.05 26.46 16.99
N ASP A 389 -11.14 27.22 16.98
CA ASP A 389 -11.78 27.76 18.17
C ASP A 389 -13.29 27.56 18.13
N SER A 390 -13.94 27.64 19.29
CA SER A 390 -15.39 27.72 19.36
C SER A 390 -15.87 29.06 18.80
N PRO A 391 -17.00 29.16 18.08
CA PRO A 391 -17.55 30.40 17.56
C PRO A 391 -17.81 31.46 18.66
N ALA A 392 -18.13 31.04 19.88
CA ALA A 392 -18.36 31.93 21.02
C ALA A 392 -17.11 32.73 21.45
N ALA A 393 -15.91 32.27 21.14
CA ALA A 393 -14.66 32.99 21.40
C ALA A 393 -14.42 34.16 20.43
N THR A 394 -15.25 34.29 19.39
CA THR A 394 -15.10 35.31 18.34
C THR A 394 -15.75 36.65 18.68
N GLN A 395 -16.65 36.70 19.68
CA GLN A 395 -17.44 37.88 20.00
C GLN A 395 -16.79 38.82 21.04
N VAL A 396 -15.57 38.57 21.50
CA VAL A 396 -14.92 39.34 22.58
C VAL A 396 -13.69 40.16 22.11
N ALA A 397 -13.53 40.34 20.81
CA ALA A 397 -12.46 41.17 20.24
C ALA A 397 -13.03 42.22 19.27
N GLU A 398 -13.90 43.14 19.79
CA GLU A 398 -14.16 44.46 19.24
C GLU A 398 -13.46 45.53 20.04
#